data_7a6607ff2e2c2030520fa7fde68603ff
#
_entry.id   7a6607ff2e2c2030520fa7fde68603ff
#
_cell.length_a   1.000
_cell.length_b   1.000
_cell.length_c   1.000
_cell.angle_alpha   90.00
_cell.angle_beta   90.00
_cell.angle_gamma   90.00
#
_symmetry.space_group_name_H-M   'P 1'
#
loop_
_entity.id
_entity.type
_entity.pdbx_description
1 polymer ?
#
loop_
_entity_poly.entity_id
_entity_poly.type
_entity_poly.pdbx_seq_one_letter_code
_entity_poly.pdbx_strand_id
1 'polypeptide(L)'
;MRSVSMPSGTTDQLLTTGEAARVLGTSRQHVVNLTKRGDLPYETTGTHRRVRLSDVDRVRYSTQRLSADQRRSLHLAYVIAGKLVQDPALVDVARQNLERMRARHTRGRPAQWLAQWQELLDGPLDELLIVLTSPSQRSRELRQNSPFAGVLTDDERRAALAATR
;
A
#
# COMPACT_ATOMS: atom_id res chain seq x y z
N MET A 1 -6.94 42.12 15.01
CA MET A 1 -7.50 40.76 14.89
C MET A 1 -7.20 40.25 13.49
N ARG A 2 -6.24 39.35 13.36
CA ARG A 2 -5.95 38.73 12.06
C ARG A 2 -6.80 37.49 11.91
N SER A 3 -7.75 37.51 10.98
CA SER A 3 -8.49 36.33 10.56
C SER A 3 -7.52 35.32 9.97
N VAL A 4 -7.37 34.19 10.63
CA VAL A 4 -6.69 33.02 10.08
C VAL A 4 -7.68 32.36 9.13
N SER A 5 -7.48 32.58 7.82
CA SER A 5 -8.18 31.81 6.80
C SER A 5 -7.75 30.35 6.89
N MET A 6 -8.65 29.48 7.31
CA MET A 6 -8.50 28.04 7.17
C MET A 6 -8.36 27.71 5.67
N PRO A 7 -7.42 26.81 5.28
CA PRO A 7 -7.35 26.36 3.91
C PRO A 7 -8.64 25.62 3.57
N SER A 8 -9.30 26.09 2.52
CA SER A 8 -10.49 25.50 1.93
C SER A 8 -10.28 24.01 1.68
N GLY A 9 -11.22 23.21 2.18
CA GLY A 9 -11.17 21.75 2.07
C GLY A 9 -10.87 21.29 0.65
N THR A 10 -9.94 20.37 0.55
CA THR A 10 -9.70 19.60 -0.68
C THR A 10 -11.05 19.06 -1.16
N THR A 11 -11.56 19.60 -2.28
CA THR A 11 -12.82 19.13 -2.87
C THR A 11 -12.63 17.65 -3.19
N ASP A 12 -13.35 16.78 -2.46
CA ASP A 12 -13.27 15.34 -2.61
C ASP A 12 -13.69 14.97 -4.04
N GLN A 13 -12.80 14.32 -4.77
CA GLN A 13 -12.99 14.04 -6.19
C GLN A 13 -14.17 13.09 -6.39
N LEU A 14 -15.09 13.47 -7.28
CA LEU A 14 -16.20 12.62 -7.71
C LEU A 14 -15.78 11.73 -8.87
N LEU A 15 -15.88 10.43 -8.68
CA LEU A 15 -15.56 9.40 -9.65
C LEU A 15 -16.82 8.82 -10.28
N THR A 16 -16.70 8.40 -11.53
CA THR A 16 -17.69 7.50 -12.15
C THR A 16 -17.60 6.11 -11.54
N THR A 17 -18.64 5.30 -11.70
CA THR A 17 -18.61 3.88 -11.26
C THR A 17 -17.52 3.08 -11.98
N GLY A 18 -17.14 3.46 -13.21
CA GLY A 18 -16.02 2.84 -13.94
C GLY A 18 -14.66 3.22 -13.38
N GLU A 19 -14.44 4.49 -13.03
CA GLU A 19 -13.21 4.95 -12.38
C GLU A 19 -13.04 4.34 -10.98
N ALA A 20 -14.13 4.31 -10.19
CA ALA A 20 -14.14 3.65 -8.89
C ALA A 20 -13.81 2.15 -9.00
N ALA A 21 -14.30 1.47 -10.03
CA ALA A 21 -14.00 0.08 -10.30
C ALA A 21 -12.48 -0.14 -10.54
N ARG A 22 -11.82 0.77 -11.26
CA ARG A 22 -10.36 0.72 -11.46
C ARG A 22 -9.62 0.93 -10.15
N VAL A 23 -10.03 1.89 -9.33
CA VAL A 23 -9.41 2.15 -8.01
C VAL A 23 -9.57 0.95 -7.08
N LEU A 24 -10.74 0.31 -7.07
CA LEU A 24 -11.03 -0.88 -6.25
C LEU A 24 -10.44 -2.18 -6.82
N GLY A 25 -9.96 -2.18 -8.08
CA GLY A 25 -9.49 -3.39 -8.75
C GLY A 25 -10.61 -4.41 -8.99
N THR A 26 -11.82 -3.94 -9.29
CA THR A 26 -13.02 -4.78 -9.44
C THR A 26 -13.80 -4.43 -10.71
N SER A 27 -14.94 -5.10 -10.94
CA SER A 27 -15.83 -4.78 -12.05
C SER A 27 -16.73 -3.59 -11.75
N ARG A 28 -17.14 -2.85 -12.81
CA ARG A 28 -18.15 -1.79 -12.70
C ARG A 28 -19.45 -2.28 -12.07
N GLN A 29 -19.88 -3.50 -12.40
CA GLN A 29 -21.08 -4.10 -11.82
C GLN A 29 -20.97 -4.29 -10.32
N HIS A 30 -19.80 -4.66 -9.81
CA HIS A 30 -19.56 -4.78 -8.37
C HIS A 30 -19.72 -3.42 -7.67
N VAL A 31 -19.17 -2.34 -8.26
CA VAL A 31 -19.34 -0.97 -7.72
C VAL A 31 -20.81 -0.58 -7.68
N VAL A 32 -21.57 -0.86 -8.76
CA VAL A 32 -23.04 -0.61 -8.80
C VAL A 32 -23.76 -1.40 -7.70
N ASN A 33 -23.34 -2.64 -7.43
CA ASN A 33 -23.93 -3.45 -6.35
C ASN A 33 -23.60 -2.87 -4.97
N LEU A 34 -22.38 -2.35 -4.75
CA LEU A 34 -22.00 -1.66 -3.51
C LEU A 34 -22.87 -0.42 -3.27
N THR A 35 -23.12 0.37 -4.33
CA THR A 35 -24.00 1.56 -4.20
C THR A 35 -25.46 1.16 -3.92
N LYS A 36 -25.97 0.10 -4.53
CA LYS A 36 -27.33 -0.39 -4.29
C LYS A 36 -27.56 -0.91 -2.88
N ARG A 37 -26.54 -1.53 -2.28
CA ARG A 37 -26.58 -2.04 -0.89
C ARG A 37 -26.34 -0.98 0.17
N GLY A 38 -25.94 0.24 -0.24
CA GLY A 38 -25.58 1.31 0.68
C GLY A 38 -24.15 1.18 1.26
N ASP A 39 -23.36 0.22 0.82
CA ASP A 39 -21.97 0.02 1.26
C ASP A 39 -21.04 1.13 0.71
N LEU A 40 -21.40 1.73 -0.42
CA LEU A 40 -20.68 2.83 -1.06
C LEU A 40 -21.69 3.97 -1.33
N PRO A 41 -21.62 5.11 -0.59
CA PRO A 41 -22.43 6.28 -0.85
C PRO A 41 -22.22 6.82 -2.25
N TYR A 42 -23.26 7.38 -2.85
CA TYR A 42 -23.18 7.98 -4.17
C TYR A 42 -24.05 9.23 -4.27
N GLU A 43 -23.68 10.11 -5.18
CA GLU A 43 -24.46 11.27 -5.60
C GLU A 43 -24.97 11.05 -7.03
N THR A 44 -26.12 11.61 -7.37
CA THR A 44 -26.64 11.51 -8.73
C THR A 44 -26.39 12.83 -9.46
N THR A 45 -25.63 12.75 -10.56
CA THR A 45 -25.43 13.88 -11.47
C THR A 45 -26.13 13.54 -12.79
N GLY A 46 -27.31 14.14 -13.00
CA GLY A 46 -28.22 13.74 -14.07
C GLY A 46 -28.68 12.29 -13.85
N THR A 47 -28.46 11.42 -14.82
CA THR A 47 -28.80 9.99 -14.75
C THR A 47 -27.62 9.10 -14.25
N HIS A 48 -26.46 9.71 -13.96
CA HIS A 48 -25.26 8.97 -13.63
C HIS A 48 -24.93 9.04 -12.15
N ARG A 49 -24.56 7.88 -11.57
CA ARG A 49 -24.01 7.80 -10.21
C ARG A 49 -22.57 8.29 -10.17
N ARG A 50 -22.27 9.12 -9.18
CA ARG A 50 -20.94 9.58 -8.83
C ARG A 50 -20.62 9.16 -7.40
N VAL A 51 -19.41 8.71 -7.15
CA VAL A 51 -18.93 8.29 -5.83
C VAL A 51 -17.71 9.12 -5.45
N ARG A 52 -17.57 9.44 -4.18
CA ARG A 52 -16.43 10.22 -3.70
C ARG A 52 -15.20 9.31 -3.61
N LEU A 53 -14.04 9.82 -3.99
CA LEU A 53 -12.79 9.09 -3.89
C LEU A 53 -12.52 8.64 -2.44
N SER A 54 -12.80 9.48 -1.45
CA SER A 54 -12.67 9.15 -0.02
C SER A 54 -13.54 7.96 0.40
N ASP A 55 -14.77 7.86 -0.14
CA ASP A 55 -15.66 6.74 0.13
C ASP A 55 -15.17 5.46 -0.55
N VAL A 56 -14.65 5.57 -1.76
CA VAL A 56 -14.02 4.44 -2.49
C VAL A 56 -12.80 3.93 -1.72
N ASP A 57 -11.95 4.81 -1.23
CA ASP A 57 -10.80 4.44 -0.41
C ASP A 57 -11.23 3.76 0.89
N ARG A 58 -12.26 4.29 1.57
CA ARG A 58 -12.82 3.66 2.78
C ARG A 58 -13.31 2.23 2.50
N VAL A 59 -14.05 2.01 1.42
CA VAL A 59 -14.49 0.67 1.00
C VAL A 59 -13.29 -0.21 0.69
N ARG A 60 -12.30 0.31 -0.02
CA ARG A 60 -11.04 -0.41 -0.31
C ARG A 60 -10.34 -0.87 0.96
N TYR A 61 -10.25 -0.01 2.00
CA TYR A 61 -9.66 -0.37 3.28
C TYR A 61 -10.54 -1.33 4.11
N SER A 62 -11.87 -1.18 4.05
CA SER A 62 -12.79 -2.01 4.83
C SER A 62 -12.98 -3.42 4.25
N THR A 63 -12.97 -3.57 2.93
CA THR A 63 -13.12 -4.87 2.25
C THR A 63 -11.84 -5.70 2.24
N GLN A 64 -10.69 -5.07 2.43
CA GLN A 64 -9.41 -5.74 2.55
C GLN A 64 -9.10 -6.10 4.01
N ARG A 65 -9.88 -6.99 4.62
CA ARG A 65 -9.45 -7.62 5.87
C ARG A 65 -8.16 -8.38 5.58
N LEU A 66 -7.07 -7.83 6.07
CA LEU A 66 -5.76 -8.49 5.98
C LEU A 66 -5.85 -9.83 6.72
N SER A 67 -5.34 -10.90 6.11
CA SER A 67 -5.12 -12.16 6.81
C SER A 67 -4.12 -11.96 7.96
N ALA A 68 -4.06 -12.92 8.89
CA ALA A 68 -3.09 -12.86 9.98
C ALA A 68 -1.65 -12.69 9.46
N ASP A 69 -1.30 -13.42 8.40
CA ASP A 69 0.04 -13.33 7.80
C ASP A 69 0.29 -11.98 7.11
N GLN A 70 -0.73 -11.43 6.46
CA GLN A 70 -0.63 -10.10 5.86
C GLN A 70 -0.46 -9.00 6.91
N ARG A 71 -1.16 -9.11 8.06
CA ARG A 71 -0.96 -8.19 9.19
C ARG A 71 0.44 -8.30 9.76
N ARG A 72 0.96 -9.51 9.96
CA ARG A 72 2.34 -9.75 10.43
C ARG A 72 3.36 -9.15 9.46
N SER A 73 3.17 -9.39 8.16
CA SER A 73 4.04 -8.84 7.11
C SER A 73 4.02 -7.31 7.11
N LEU A 74 2.85 -6.69 7.24
CA LEU A 74 2.71 -5.24 7.31
C LEU A 74 3.35 -4.67 8.59
N HIS A 75 3.16 -5.34 9.73
CA HIS A 75 3.77 -4.93 10.99
C HIS A 75 5.31 -4.96 10.93
N LEU A 76 5.88 -6.04 10.39
CA LEU A 76 7.32 -6.09 10.12
C LEU A 76 7.78 -4.96 9.21
N ALA A 77 6.99 -4.61 8.20
CA ALA A 77 7.29 -3.51 7.30
C ALA A 77 7.32 -2.15 8.02
N TYR A 78 6.44 -1.91 8.99
CA TYR A 78 6.48 -0.70 9.83
C TYR A 78 7.76 -0.62 10.67
N VAL A 79 8.18 -1.74 11.27
CA VAL A 79 9.42 -1.78 12.07
C VAL A 79 10.64 -1.56 11.18
N ILE A 80 10.70 -2.19 10.00
CA ILE A 80 11.74 -1.97 9.00
C ILE A 80 11.77 -0.50 8.58
N ALA A 81 10.63 0.09 8.24
CA ALA A 81 10.53 1.49 7.84
C ALA A 81 11.06 2.43 8.92
N GLY A 82 10.68 2.22 10.19
CA GLY A 82 11.22 2.98 11.31
C GLY A 82 12.74 2.88 11.42
N LYS A 83 13.28 1.70 11.18
CA LYS A 83 14.73 1.49 11.22
C LYS A 83 15.46 2.17 10.05
N LEU A 84 14.88 2.14 8.84
CA LEU A 84 15.41 2.85 7.67
C LEU A 84 15.39 4.38 7.84
N VAL A 85 14.40 4.91 8.56
CA VAL A 85 14.37 6.36 8.90
C VAL A 85 15.51 6.72 9.86
N GLN A 86 15.82 5.86 10.83
CA GLN A 86 16.90 6.08 11.79
C GLN A 86 18.27 5.89 11.15
N ASP A 87 18.42 4.90 10.28
CA ASP A 87 19.67 4.58 9.58
C ASP A 87 19.39 4.25 8.10
N PRO A 88 19.39 5.27 7.22
CA PRO A 88 19.16 5.08 5.79
C PRO A 88 20.20 4.18 5.10
N ALA A 89 21.40 4.02 5.67
CA ALA A 89 22.42 3.14 5.10
C ALA A 89 22.01 1.66 5.08
N LEU A 90 21.03 1.27 5.91
CA LEU A 90 20.45 -0.09 5.89
C LEU A 90 19.74 -0.44 4.57
N VAL A 91 19.44 0.54 3.72
CA VAL A 91 18.96 0.30 2.34
C VAL A 91 19.97 -0.51 1.53
N ASP A 92 21.28 -0.37 1.82
CA ASP A 92 22.32 -1.12 1.12
C ASP A 92 22.27 -2.63 1.42
N VAL A 93 21.79 -3.02 2.60
CA VAL A 93 21.51 -4.43 2.93
C VAL A 93 20.44 -4.99 1.99
N ALA A 94 19.37 -4.21 1.77
CA ALA A 94 18.30 -4.60 0.86
C ALA A 94 18.78 -4.66 -0.60
N ARG A 95 19.63 -3.74 -1.04
CA ARG A 95 20.24 -3.77 -2.39
C ARG A 95 21.06 -5.03 -2.61
N GLN A 96 21.93 -5.40 -1.68
CA GLN A 96 22.73 -6.62 -1.77
C GLN A 96 21.86 -7.87 -1.80
N ASN A 97 20.79 -7.92 -1.00
CA ASN A 97 19.84 -9.02 -1.04
C ASN A 97 19.12 -9.11 -2.38
N LEU A 98 18.69 -7.95 -2.91
CA LEU A 98 18.00 -7.87 -4.19
C LEU A 98 18.86 -8.41 -5.34
N GLU A 99 20.13 -8.06 -5.39
CA GLU A 99 21.09 -8.61 -6.38
C GLU A 99 21.13 -10.13 -6.33
N ARG A 100 21.26 -10.71 -5.14
CA ARG A 100 21.26 -12.17 -4.94
C ARG A 100 19.93 -12.82 -5.35
N MET A 101 18.80 -12.16 -5.07
CA MET A 101 17.47 -12.64 -5.46
C MET A 101 17.29 -12.58 -6.97
N ARG A 102 17.73 -11.52 -7.62
CA ARG A 102 17.64 -11.34 -9.09
C ARG A 102 18.49 -12.37 -9.83
N ALA A 103 19.67 -12.73 -9.31
CA ALA A 103 20.50 -13.77 -9.89
C ALA A 103 19.80 -15.14 -9.93
N ARG A 104 18.88 -15.40 -8.99
CA ARG A 104 18.13 -16.66 -8.90
C ARG A 104 16.80 -16.64 -9.66
N HIS A 105 16.19 -15.46 -9.85
CA HIS A 105 14.88 -15.28 -10.45
C HIS A 105 14.95 -14.35 -11.65
N THR A 106 15.35 -14.90 -12.80
CA THR A 106 15.61 -14.12 -14.02
C THR A 106 14.38 -13.93 -14.92
N ARG A 107 13.27 -14.66 -14.67
CA ARG A 107 12.07 -14.65 -15.52
C ARG A 107 10.78 -14.74 -14.69
N GLY A 108 9.67 -14.35 -15.33
CA GLY A 108 8.32 -14.48 -14.79
C GLY A 108 7.94 -13.41 -13.75
N ARG A 109 6.85 -13.66 -13.04
CA ARG A 109 6.31 -12.73 -12.02
C ARG A 109 7.32 -12.35 -10.94
N PRO A 110 8.12 -13.28 -10.38
CA PRO A 110 9.12 -12.90 -9.38
C PRO A 110 10.12 -11.87 -9.90
N ALA A 111 10.61 -12.04 -11.14
CA ALA A 111 11.54 -11.07 -11.73
C ALA A 111 10.92 -9.67 -11.89
N GLN A 112 9.63 -9.58 -12.19
CA GLN A 112 8.90 -8.30 -12.28
C GLN A 112 8.83 -7.60 -10.92
N TRP A 113 8.54 -8.33 -9.83
CA TRP A 113 8.53 -7.77 -8.48
C TRP A 113 9.91 -7.32 -8.02
N LEU A 114 10.95 -8.07 -8.36
CA LEU A 114 12.33 -7.70 -8.06
C LEU A 114 12.77 -6.46 -8.85
N ALA A 115 12.31 -6.28 -10.09
CA ALA A 115 12.54 -5.05 -10.86
C ALA A 115 11.88 -3.83 -10.18
N GLN A 116 10.66 -3.97 -9.68
CA GLN A 116 9.99 -2.89 -8.93
C GLN A 116 10.73 -2.54 -7.64
N TRP A 117 11.25 -3.54 -6.91
CA TRP A 117 12.10 -3.28 -5.75
C TRP A 117 13.38 -2.53 -6.12
N GLN A 118 13.98 -2.83 -7.28
CA GLN A 118 15.15 -2.08 -7.77
C GLN A 118 14.82 -0.60 -7.96
N GLU A 119 13.72 -0.30 -8.65
CA GLU A 119 13.27 1.08 -8.87
C GLU A 119 13.04 1.81 -7.53
N LEU A 120 12.41 1.16 -6.56
CA LEU A 120 12.15 1.74 -5.24
C LEU A 120 13.43 1.97 -4.43
N LEU A 121 14.39 1.04 -4.48
CA LEU A 121 15.66 1.16 -3.75
C LEU A 121 16.61 2.17 -4.39
N ASP A 122 16.46 2.44 -5.68
CA ASP A 122 17.23 3.47 -6.41
C ASP A 122 16.56 4.85 -6.33
N GLY A 123 15.30 4.90 -5.93
CA GLY A 123 14.50 6.11 -5.79
C GLY A 123 14.64 6.79 -4.42
N PRO A 124 13.82 7.83 -4.17
CA PRO A 124 13.78 8.53 -2.89
C PRO A 124 13.33 7.62 -1.75
N LEU A 125 13.92 7.79 -0.57
CA LEU A 125 13.58 7.01 0.62
C LEU A 125 12.08 7.13 0.96
N ASP A 126 11.48 8.31 0.83
CA ASP A 126 10.08 8.55 1.14
C ASP A 126 9.13 7.68 0.30
N GLU A 127 9.41 7.52 -1.00
CA GLU A 127 8.63 6.65 -1.88
C GLU A 127 8.76 5.18 -1.46
N LEU A 128 9.96 4.75 -1.13
CA LEU A 128 10.22 3.41 -0.61
C LEU A 128 9.40 3.16 0.67
N LEU A 129 9.42 4.09 1.62
CA LEU A 129 8.70 3.96 2.89
C LEU A 129 7.18 3.90 2.69
N ILE A 130 6.63 4.74 1.81
CA ILE A 130 5.21 4.75 1.46
C ILE A 130 4.78 3.39 0.89
N VAL A 131 5.53 2.86 -0.07
CA VAL A 131 5.19 1.57 -0.70
C VAL A 131 5.38 0.41 0.28
N LEU A 132 6.46 0.42 1.05
CA LEU A 132 6.76 -0.63 2.04
C LEU A 132 5.65 -0.76 3.09
N THR A 133 5.10 0.34 3.56
CA THR A 133 4.09 0.39 4.64
C THR A 133 2.65 0.45 4.14
N SER A 134 2.41 0.49 2.84
CA SER A 134 1.06 0.53 2.29
C SER A 134 0.32 -0.80 2.48
N PRO A 135 -0.95 -0.80 2.89
CA PRO A 135 -1.80 -1.99 2.94
C PRO A 135 -2.34 -2.43 1.57
N SER A 136 -1.99 -1.73 0.48
CA SER A 136 -2.47 -2.00 -0.87
C SER A 136 -2.11 -3.42 -1.35
N GLN A 137 -2.89 -3.95 -2.30
CA GLN A 137 -2.61 -5.27 -2.88
C GLN A 137 -1.21 -5.32 -3.51
N ARG A 138 -0.82 -4.28 -4.27
CA ARG A 138 0.51 -4.19 -4.87
C ARG A 138 1.61 -4.30 -3.81
N SER A 139 1.50 -3.55 -2.74
CA SER A 139 2.50 -3.56 -1.65
C SER A 139 2.54 -4.88 -0.90
N ARG A 140 1.39 -5.57 -0.76
CA ARG A 140 1.35 -6.93 -0.20
C ARG A 140 2.11 -7.93 -1.05
N GLU A 141 1.93 -7.87 -2.37
CA GLU A 141 2.65 -8.74 -3.32
C GLU A 141 4.15 -8.43 -3.34
N LEU A 142 4.53 -7.15 -3.30
CA LEU A 142 5.92 -6.74 -3.16
C LEU A 142 6.55 -7.29 -1.87
N ARG A 143 5.87 -7.18 -0.72
CA ARG A 143 6.38 -7.70 0.56
C ARG A 143 6.57 -9.21 0.57
N GLN A 144 5.84 -10.00 -0.23
CA GLN A 144 6.08 -11.44 -0.36
C GLN A 144 7.47 -11.74 -0.94
N ASN A 145 8.03 -10.84 -1.74
CA ASN A 145 9.36 -10.94 -2.33
C ASN A 145 10.29 -9.86 -1.77
N SER A 146 10.22 -9.62 -0.46
CA SER A 146 10.91 -8.52 0.21
C SER A 146 12.42 -8.74 0.29
N PRO A 147 13.24 -7.76 -0.11
CA PRO A 147 14.70 -7.85 0.00
C PRO A 147 15.24 -7.44 1.38
N PHE A 148 14.38 -7.13 2.36
CA PHE A 148 14.79 -6.55 3.65
C PHE A 148 15.20 -7.59 4.70
N ALA A 149 15.52 -8.83 4.32
CA ALA A 149 16.08 -9.82 5.23
C ALA A 149 17.41 -9.32 5.82
N GLY A 150 17.55 -9.42 7.15
CA GLY A 150 18.76 -8.99 7.86
C GLY A 150 18.80 -7.48 8.22
N VAL A 151 17.81 -6.69 7.81
CA VAL A 151 17.65 -5.29 8.30
C VAL A 151 17.25 -5.29 9.77
N LEU A 152 16.40 -6.22 10.19
CA LEU A 152 16.08 -6.45 11.59
C LEU A 152 16.95 -7.57 12.15
N THR A 153 17.41 -7.41 13.37
CA THR A 153 17.99 -8.50 14.15
C THR A 153 16.92 -9.55 14.48
N ASP A 154 17.34 -10.76 14.87
CA ASP A 154 16.39 -11.81 15.26
C ASP A 154 15.54 -11.42 16.48
N ASP A 155 16.10 -10.67 17.41
CA ASP A 155 15.38 -10.17 18.58
C ASP A 155 14.34 -9.10 18.21
N GLU A 156 14.70 -8.14 17.38
CA GLU A 156 13.78 -7.13 16.86
C GLU A 156 12.63 -7.78 16.06
N ARG A 157 12.96 -8.76 15.23
CA ARG A 157 11.97 -9.51 14.47
C ARG A 157 11.00 -10.27 15.37
N ARG A 158 11.52 -10.95 16.41
CA ARG A 158 10.69 -11.67 17.38
C ARG A 158 9.78 -10.72 18.16
N ALA A 159 10.31 -9.58 18.62
CA ALA A 159 9.56 -8.57 19.33
C ALA A 159 8.43 -7.99 18.43
N ALA A 160 8.74 -7.67 17.19
CA ALA A 160 7.76 -7.19 16.21
C ALA A 160 6.62 -8.20 15.99
N LEU A 161 6.94 -9.49 15.85
CA LEU A 161 5.94 -10.54 15.65
C LEU A 161 5.11 -10.83 16.91
N ALA A 162 5.68 -10.69 18.09
CA ALA A 162 4.96 -10.86 19.37
C ALA A 162 3.89 -9.77 19.57
N ALA A 163 4.14 -8.56 19.09
CA ALA A 163 3.20 -7.43 19.18
C ALA A 163 1.96 -7.57 18.25
N THR A 164 1.92 -8.58 17.36
CA THR A 164 0.80 -8.81 16.43
C THR A 164 -0.18 -9.92 16.88
N ARG A 165 -0.03 -10.44 18.07
CA ARG A 165 -0.90 -11.48 18.63
C ARG A 165 -2.16 -10.90 19.24
#